data_afd8230fa954d6121c8dcc2e08038cba
#
_entry.id   afd8230fa954d6121c8dcc2e08038cba
#
_cell.length_a   1.000
_cell.length_b   1.000
_cell.length_c   1.000
_cell.angle_alpha   90.00
_cell.angle_beta   90.00
_cell.angle_gamma   90.00
#
_symmetry.space_group_name_H-M   'P 1'
#
loop_
_entity.id
_entity.type
_entity.pdbx_description
1 polymer ?
#
loop_
_entity_poly.entity_id
_entity_poly.type
_entity_poly.pdbx_seq_one_letter_code
_entity_poly.pdbx_strand_id
1 'polypeptide(L)'
;GSQGILMSPHKHPPTFIWRLMRRMSHRVIHLVTAGRGPAKVVLVLTTTGRKSGLARQTPLQYEQVGEDFYIASARGPQADWFRNLQANPRVEVLVHGKQCIAQAEAVTDPVRIADFLALRLERHPRMVGLIMRLEGFPLRYTRADLEKFAAGKALAVLYPLLQGE
;
A
#
# COMPACT_ATOMS: atom_id res chain seq x y z
N GLY A 1 -3.82 38.74 12.20
CA GLY A 1 -3.75 37.98 11.60
C GLY A 1 -3.90 36.59 11.60
N SER A 2 -4.26 36.18 12.28
CA SER A 2 -4.20 35.00 12.42
C SER A 2 -4.84 34.17 11.62
N GLN A 3 -5.25 34.50 11.04
CA GLN A 3 -5.87 33.89 10.44
C GLN A 3 -5.65 32.95 9.59
N GLY A 4 -5.02 32.90 9.16
CA GLY A 4 -4.83 31.99 8.24
C GLY A 4 -5.15 30.72 8.39
N ILE A 5 -5.39 30.63 9.25
CA ILE A 5 -5.48 29.52 9.54
C ILE A 5 -6.32 28.77 8.97
N LEU A 6 -6.79 29.04 8.73
CA LEU A 6 -7.56 28.41 8.44
C LEU A 6 -7.67 27.65 7.52
N MET A 7 -7.60 27.51 7.07
CA MET A 7 -7.83 26.86 6.39
C MET A 7 -7.84 25.92 5.92
N SER A 8 -8.04 25.68 5.69
CA SER A 8 -7.79 24.91 5.19
C SER A 8 -8.02 23.68 5.13
N PRO A 9 -8.46 23.26 5.79
CA PRO A 9 -8.64 21.97 5.98
C PRO A 9 -9.47 21.37 5.01
N HIS A 10 -10.21 22.01 4.47
CA HIS A 10 -11.07 21.38 3.61
C HIS A 10 -10.51 21.30 2.27
N LYS A 11 -9.32 20.98 2.16
CA LYS A 11 -8.85 20.70 0.85
C LYS A 11 -9.68 19.61 0.30
N HIS A 12 -10.51 19.93 -0.61
CA HIS A 12 -11.21 18.91 -1.36
C HIS A 12 -10.18 18.00 -2.03
N PRO A 13 -10.38 16.70 -2.03
CA PRO A 13 -9.51 15.82 -2.77
C PRO A 13 -9.43 16.27 -4.22
N PRO A 14 -8.30 16.09 -4.89
CA PRO A 14 -8.19 16.43 -6.30
C PRO A 14 -9.32 15.82 -7.10
N THR A 15 -9.76 16.50 -8.13
CA THR A 15 -10.91 16.10 -8.93
C THR A 15 -10.78 14.68 -9.46
N PHE A 16 -9.55 14.23 -9.77
CA PHE A 16 -9.36 12.90 -10.31
C PHE A 16 -9.65 11.81 -9.27
N ILE A 17 -9.46 12.08 -7.98
CA ILE A 17 -9.79 11.11 -6.94
C ILE A 17 -11.29 10.88 -6.91
N TRP A 18 -12.08 11.94 -7.03
CA TRP A 18 -13.52 11.81 -7.10
C TRP A 18 -13.96 11.00 -8.31
N ARG A 19 -13.34 11.24 -9.47
CA ARG A 19 -13.65 10.49 -10.68
C ARG A 19 -13.35 9.01 -10.51
N LEU A 20 -12.27 8.71 -9.81
CA LEU A 20 -11.88 7.34 -9.62
C LEU A 20 -12.69 6.65 -8.54
N MET A 21 -13.06 7.35 -7.49
CA MET A 21 -13.95 6.82 -6.47
C MET A 21 -15.31 6.46 -7.08
N ARG A 22 -15.75 7.18 -8.10
CA ARG A 22 -16.99 6.84 -8.80
C ARG A 22 -16.89 5.53 -9.57
N ARG A 23 -15.71 5.14 -9.98
CA ARG A 23 -15.49 3.88 -10.69
C ARG A 23 -15.30 2.70 -9.76
N MET A 24 -15.05 2.97 -8.50
CA MET A 24 -14.90 1.92 -7.51
C MET A 24 -16.27 1.48 -7.01
N SER A 25 -16.38 0.20 -6.63
CA SER A 25 -17.62 -0.27 -6.05
C SER A 25 -17.91 0.47 -4.75
N HIS A 26 -19.19 0.68 -4.46
CA HIS A 26 -19.60 1.31 -3.21
C HIS A 26 -19.04 0.58 -1.99
N ARG A 27 -18.90 -0.72 -2.08
CA ARG A 27 -18.34 -1.51 -1.00
C ARG A 27 -16.90 -1.12 -0.68
N VAL A 28 -16.09 -1.01 -1.72
CA VAL A 28 -14.67 -0.65 -1.54
C VAL A 28 -14.55 0.76 -0.99
N ILE A 29 -15.31 1.70 -1.54
CA ILE A 29 -15.30 3.07 -1.05
C ILE A 29 -15.71 3.13 0.41
N HIS A 30 -16.79 2.44 0.76
CA HIS A 30 -17.28 2.43 2.13
C HIS A 30 -16.25 1.82 3.09
N LEU A 31 -15.64 0.72 2.71
CA LEU A 31 -14.64 0.06 3.54
C LEU A 31 -13.42 0.95 3.77
N VAL A 32 -12.98 1.64 2.73
CA VAL A 32 -11.80 2.51 2.83
C VAL A 32 -12.09 3.78 3.62
N THR A 33 -13.29 4.36 3.45
CA THR A 33 -13.63 5.62 4.12
C THR A 33 -14.13 5.45 5.54
N ALA A 34 -14.75 4.30 5.86
CA ALA A 34 -15.35 4.10 7.17
C ALA A 34 -14.32 3.82 8.28
N GLY A 35 -13.14 3.36 7.93
CA GLY A 35 -12.11 3.06 8.94
C GLY A 35 -12.47 1.89 9.85
N ARG A 36 -13.36 1.00 9.42
CA ARG A 36 -13.82 -0.14 10.21
C ARG A 36 -13.49 -1.46 9.51
N GLY A 37 -13.27 -2.50 10.29
CA GLY A 37 -13.07 -3.84 9.77
C GLY A 37 -12.01 -3.91 8.68
N PRO A 38 -12.35 -4.39 7.49
CA PRO A 38 -11.38 -4.49 6.39
C PRO A 38 -10.76 -3.15 6.00
N ALA A 39 -11.43 -2.03 6.24
CA ALA A 39 -10.87 -0.72 5.95
C ALA A 39 -9.64 -0.39 6.77
N LYS A 40 -9.40 -1.12 7.87
CA LYS A 40 -8.19 -0.94 8.64
C LYS A 40 -6.97 -1.55 7.96
N VAL A 41 -7.19 -2.41 6.97
CA VAL A 41 -6.11 -3.12 6.29
C VAL A 41 -6.09 -2.87 4.79
N VAL A 42 -6.99 -2.03 4.29
CA VAL A 42 -7.07 -1.70 2.86
C VAL A 42 -6.90 -0.20 2.68
N LEU A 43 -6.05 0.18 1.75
CA LEU A 43 -5.89 1.56 1.34
C LEU A 43 -6.14 1.67 -0.17
N VAL A 44 -6.33 2.87 -0.66
CA VAL A 44 -6.37 3.12 -2.10
C VAL A 44 -5.11 3.87 -2.48
N LEU A 45 -4.31 3.22 -3.31
CA LEU A 45 -3.07 3.79 -3.82
C LEU A 45 -3.33 4.42 -5.18
N THR A 46 -2.97 5.69 -5.32
CA THR A 46 -3.03 6.38 -6.61
C THR A 46 -1.63 6.58 -7.14
N THR A 47 -1.36 5.93 -8.26
CA THR A 47 -0.09 6.05 -8.96
C THR A 47 -0.28 6.80 -10.26
N THR A 48 0.81 7.31 -10.82
CA THR A 48 0.79 7.93 -12.16
C THR A 48 1.14 6.87 -13.19
N GLY A 49 0.28 6.69 -14.16
CA GLY A 49 0.53 5.72 -15.23
C GLY A 49 1.83 6.03 -15.95
N ARG A 50 2.74 5.06 -15.99
CA ARG A 50 4.07 5.25 -16.57
C ARG A 50 4.06 5.51 -18.07
N LYS A 51 2.98 5.12 -18.74
CA LYS A 51 2.84 5.33 -20.17
C LYS A 51 1.88 6.48 -20.50
N SER A 52 0.78 6.58 -19.75
CA SER A 52 -0.27 7.55 -20.06
C SER A 52 -0.14 8.85 -19.28
N GLY A 53 0.56 8.86 -18.16
CA GLY A 53 0.58 10.00 -17.25
C GLY A 53 -0.70 10.19 -16.46
N LEU A 54 -1.68 9.29 -16.64
CA LEU A 54 -2.96 9.40 -15.97
C LEU A 54 -2.93 8.77 -14.60
N ALA A 55 -3.75 9.29 -13.69
CA ALA A 55 -3.87 8.73 -12.36
C ALA A 55 -4.53 7.34 -12.44
N ARG A 56 -3.95 6.39 -11.69
CA ARG A 56 -4.44 5.02 -11.60
C ARG A 56 -4.64 4.67 -10.14
N GLN A 57 -5.82 4.22 -9.77
CA GLN A 57 -6.12 3.83 -8.41
C GLN A 57 -6.22 2.33 -8.26
N THR A 58 -5.69 1.85 -7.15
CA THR A 58 -5.72 0.42 -6.84
C THR A 58 -5.99 0.25 -5.36
N PRO A 59 -7.04 -0.51 -4.98
CA PRO A 59 -7.23 -0.87 -3.58
C PRO A 59 -6.27 -2.00 -3.22
N LEU A 60 -5.54 -1.83 -2.13
CA LEU A 60 -4.48 -2.76 -1.75
C LEU A 60 -4.50 -2.99 -0.25
N GLN A 61 -4.22 -4.22 0.16
CA GLN A 61 -4.00 -4.53 1.56
C GLN A 61 -2.62 -4.01 1.98
N TYR A 62 -2.52 -3.59 3.21
CA TYR A 62 -1.28 -3.04 3.74
C TYR A 62 -1.04 -3.46 5.17
N GLU A 63 0.21 -3.39 5.59
CA GLU A 63 0.60 -3.43 6.99
C GLU A 63 1.18 -2.09 7.36
N GLN A 64 0.81 -1.57 8.50
CA GLN A 64 1.39 -0.32 8.98
C GLN A 64 2.53 -0.61 9.94
N VAL A 65 3.66 0.02 9.69
CA VAL A 65 4.84 -0.09 10.54
C VAL A 65 5.25 1.33 10.89
N GLY A 66 5.00 1.74 12.14
CA GLY A 66 5.16 3.13 12.50
C GLY A 66 4.19 4.00 11.70
N GLU A 67 4.70 4.94 10.96
CA GLU A 67 3.89 5.81 10.10
C GLU A 67 3.87 5.33 8.65
N ASP A 68 4.62 4.29 8.33
CA ASP A 68 4.80 3.84 6.95
C ASP A 68 3.85 2.73 6.60
N PHE A 69 3.54 2.60 5.31
CA PHE A 69 2.65 1.57 4.80
C PHE A 69 3.43 0.59 3.94
N TYR A 70 3.30 -0.69 4.26
CA TYR A 70 3.99 -1.76 3.55
C TYR A 70 2.96 -2.56 2.76
N ILE A 71 3.18 -2.72 1.47
CA ILE A 71 2.24 -3.38 0.56
C ILE A 71 2.96 -4.45 -0.24
N ALA A 72 2.60 -5.72 0.01
CA ALA A 72 3.13 -6.81 -0.80
C ALA A 72 2.34 -6.89 -2.11
N SER A 73 3.03 -7.09 -3.21
CA SER A 73 2.40 -7.23 -4.51
C SER A 73 2.09 -8.70 -4.78
N ALA A 74 0.81 -9.04 -4.88
CA ALA A 74 0.40 -10.41 -5.18
C ALA A 74 0.90 -10.87 -6.55
N ARG A 75 1.05 -9.95 -7.49
CA ARG A 75 1.56 -10.26 -8.83
C ARG A 75 3.05 -10.01 -8.96
N GLY A 76 3.73 -9.79 -7.83
CA GLY A 76 5.15 -9.52 -7.82
C GLY A 76 5.49 -8.21 -8.53
N PRO A 77 6.69 -8.13 -9.12
CA PRO A 77 7.13 -6.89 -9.78
C PRO A 77 6.40 -6.62 -11.10
N GLN A 78 5.53 -7.51 -11.55
CA GLN A 78 4.80 -7.34 -12.81
C GLN A 78 3.52 -6.52 -12.64
N ALA A 79 3.07 -6.28 -11.42
CA ALA A 79 1.85 -5.51 -11.20
C ALA A 79 2.00 -4.10 -11.76
N ASP A 80 0.95 -3.61 -12.45
CA ASP A 80 1.01 -2.29 -13.07
C ASP A 80 1.23 -1.18 -12.06
N TRP A 81 0.55 -1.25 -10.92
CA TRP A 81 0.72 -0.22 -9.89
C TRP A 81 2.15 -0.19 -9.36
N PHE A 82 2.79 -1.35 -9.24
CA PHE A 82 4.17 -1.44 -8.77
C PHE A 82 5.13 -0.82 -9.81
N ARG A 83 4.91 -1.15 -11.08
CA ARG A 83 5.73 -0.59 -12.16
C ARG A 83 5.51 0.92 -12.30
N ASN A 84 4.29 1.38 -12.07
CA ASN A 84 3.99 2.81 -12.12
C ASN A 84 4.73 3.57 -11.01
N LEU A 85 4.75 3.04 -9.78
CA LEU A 85 5.45 3.74 -8.71
C LEU A 85 6.98 3.67 -8.85
N GLN A 86 7.49 2.66 -9.53
CA GLN A 86 8.92 2.64 -9.86
C GLN A 86 9.28 3.80 -10.79
N ALA A 87 8.42 4.06 -11.76
CA ALA A 87 8.64 5.15 -12.70
C ALA A 87 8.37 6.53 -12.09
N ASN A 88 7.35 6.61 -11.24
CA ASN A 88 6.93 7.85 -10.59
C ASN A 88 6.67 7.57 -9.11
N PRO A 89 7.68 7.73 -8.26
CA PRO A 89 7.56 7.30 -6.86
C PRO A 89 6.72 8.21 -5.97
N ARG A 90 6.31 9.37 -6.46
CA ARG A 90 5.37 10.20 -5.70
C ARG A 90 3.96 9.68 -5.93
N VAL A 91 3.31 9.27 -4.87
CA VAL A 91 2.00 8.63 -4.92
C VAL A 91 1.04 9.29 -3.95
N GLU A 92 -0.24 8.99 -4.09
CA GLU A 92 -1.25 9.43 -3.15
C GLU A 92 -1.88 8.23 -2.48
N VAL A 93 -2.21 8.36 -1.22
CA VAL A 93 -2.76 7.28 -0.40
C VAL A 93 -4.03 7.76 0.27
N LEU A 94 -5.10 6.99 0.11
CA LEU A 94 -6.33 7.21 0.85
C LEU A 94 -6.47 6.06 1.84
N VAL A 95 -6.41 6.37 3.12
CA VAL A 95 -6.47 5.38 4.19
C VAL A 95 -7.18 5.98 5.40
N HIS A 96 -8.06 5.22 6.03
CA HIS A 96 -8.86 5.67 7.18
C HIS A 96 -9.61 6.98 6.91
N GLY A 97 -10.08 7.16 5.68
CA GLY A 97 -10.78 8.36 5.29
C GLY A 97 -9.90 9.59 5.11
N LYS A 98 -8.60 9.44 5.24
CA LYS A 98 -7.65 10.54 5.10
C LYS A 98 -6.77 10.33 3.88
N GLN A 99 -6.49 11.41 3.20
CA GLN A 99 -5.63 11.39 2.04
C GLN A 99 -4.27 11.99 2.38
N CYS A 100 -3.22 11.33 1.94
CA CYS A 100 -1.88 11.88 2.07
C CYS A 100 -1.07 11.62 0.82
N ILE A 101 0.02 12.37 0.68
CA ILE A 101 1.00 12.14 -0.37
C ILE A 101 2.14 11.38 0.27
N ALA A 102 2.67 10.40 -0.46
CA ALA A 102 3.75 9.58 0.05
C ALA A 102 4.83 9.42 -1.02
N GLN A 103 6.03 9.15 -0.55
CA GLN A 103 7.13 8.74 -1.40
C GLN A 103 7.18 7.22 -1.37
N ALA A 104 7.11 6.59 -2.52
CA ALA A 104 7.10 5.14 -2.63
C ALA A 104 8.50 4.61 -2.86
N GLU A 105 8.79 3.48 -2.25
CA GLU A 105 10.02 2.73 -2.49
C GLU A 105 9.63 1.36 -3.02
N ALA A 106 10.16 0.99 -4.18
CA ALA A 106 9.95 -0.32 -4.75
C ALA A 106 11.04 -1.25 -4.26
N VAL A 107 10.66 -2.33 -3.59
CA VAL A 107 11.59 -3.26 -2.96
C VAL A 107 11.45 -4.63 -3.60
N THR A 108 12.55 -5.15 -4.13
CA THR A 108 12.63 -6.51 -4.66
C THR A 108 13.72 -7.33 -3.97
N ASP A 109 14.42 -6.74 -3.00
CA ASP A 109 15.45 -7.42 -2.23
C ASP A 109 14.83 -8.52 -1.37
N PRO A 110 15.22 -9.80 -1.57
CA PRO A 110 14.65 -10.90 -0.79
C PRO A 110 14.84 -10.78 0.71
N VAL A 111 15.93 -10.18 1.16
CA VAL A 111 16.17 -10.01 2.60
C VAL A 111 15.14 -9.06 3.20
N ARG A 112 14.90 -7.93 2.57
CA ARG A 112 13.91 -6.96 3.06
C ARG A 112 12.49 -7.52 2.98
N ILE A 113 12.18 -8.27 1.93
CA ILE A 113 10.87 -8.89 1.78
C ILE A 113 10.69 -9.99 2.83
N ALA A 114 11.75 -10.75 3.10
CA ALA A 114 11.70 -11.77 4.16
C ALA A 114 11.47 -11.14 5.53
N ASP A 115 12.07 -9.99 5.81
CA ASP A 115 11.80 -9.25 7.05
C ASP A 115 10.33 -8.90 7.16
N PHE A 116 9.74 -8.44 6.07
CA PHE A 116 8.32 -8.11 6.04
C PHE A 116 7.44 -9.35 6.24
N LEU A 117 7.79 -10.46 5.58
CA LEU A 117 7.05 -11.71 5.75
C LEU A 117 7.14 -12.22 7.20
N ALA A 118 8.31 -12.09 7.81
CA ALA A 118 8.49 -12.46 9.21
C ALA A 118 7.60 -11.60 10.12
N LEU A 119 7.52 -10.31 9.85
CA LEU A 119 6.65 -9.40 10.59
C LEU A 119 5.18 -9.81 10.45
N ARG A 120 4.75 -10.14 9.25
CA ARG A 120 3.39 -10.58 9.02
C ARG A 120 3.08 -11.90 9.72
N LEU A 121 4.01 -12.84 9.68
CA LEU A 121 3.85 -14.11 10.39
C LEU A 121 3.76 -13.89 11.90
N GLU A 122 4.49 -12.93 12.43
CA GLU A 122 4.43 -12.60 13.85
C GLU A 122 3.07 -11.99 14.21
N ARG A 123 2.57 -11.08 13.38
CA ARG A 123 1.30 -10.39 13.64
C ARG A 123 0.07 -11.25 13.36
N HIS A 124 0.12 -12.10 12.34
CA HIS A 124 -1.01 -12.90 11.87
C HIS A 124 -0.57 -14.34 11.58
N PRO A 125 -0.10 -15.07 12.62
CA PRO A 125 0.55 -16.37 12.37
C PRO A 125 -0.33 -17.40 11.68
N ARG A 126 -1.62 -17.43 12.00
CA ARG A 126 -2.52 -18.43 11.41
C ARG A 126 -2.89 -18.09 9.99
N MET A 127 -3.31 -16.84 9.76
CA MET A 127 -3.77 -16.42 8.44
C MET A 127 -2.62 -16.39 7.43
N VAL A 128 -1.54 -15.71 7.77
CA VAL A 128 -0.40 -15.56 6.87
C VAL A 128 0.30 -16.90 6.68
N GLY A 129 0.44 -17.68 7.76
CA GLY A 129 1.03 -19.01 7.66
C GLY A 129 0.25 -19.93 6.75
N LEU A 130 -1.08 -19.89 6.80
CA LEU A 130 -1.91 -20.70 5.91
C LEU A 130 -1.74 -20.25 4.46
N ILE A 131 -1.79 -18.96 4.19
CA ILE A 131 -1.62 -18.44 2.83
C ILE A 131 -0.26 -18.85 2.26
N MET A 132 0.79 -18.69 3.05
CA MET A 132 2.13 -19.06 2.59
C MET A 132 2.26 -20.56 2.33
N ARG A 133 1.65 -21.39 3.17
CA ARG A 133 1.66 -22.84 2.96
C ARG A 133 0.92 -23.25 1.69
N LEU A 134 -0.16 -22.56 1.36
CA LEU A 134 -0.87 -22.81 0.11
C LEU A 134 0.00 -22.47 -1.10
N GLU A 135 0.97 -21.59 -0.93
CA GLU A 135 1.94 -21.26 -1.97
C GLU A 135 3.19 -22.17 -1.91
N GLY A 136 3.17 -23.20 -1.07
CA GLY A 136 4.26 -24.16 -1.00
C GLY A 136 5.31 -23.89 0.07
N PHE A 137 5.08 -22.92 0.96
CA PHE A 137 6.04 -22.65 2.02
C PHE A 137 5.99 -23.73 3.08
N PRO A 138 7.15 -24.23 3.56
CA PRO A 138 7.17 -25.34 4.51
C PRO A 138 6.65 -24.95 5.89
N LEU A 139 6.11 -25.94 6.61
CA LEU A 139 5.59 -25.74 7.95
C LEU A 139 6.69 -25.39 8.93
N ARG A 140 7.82 -26.07 8.80
CA ARG A 140 9.03 -25.78 9.58
C ARG A 140 10.02 -25.13 8.62
N TYR A 141 10.46 -23.93 8.95
CA TYR A 141 11.29 -23.15 8.07
C TYR A 141 12.44 -22.49 8.80
N THR A 142 13.49 -22.22 8.04
CA THR A 142 14.63 -21.42 8.51
C THR A 142 14.53 -20.04 7.89
N ARG A 143 15.40 -19.14 8.34
CA ARG A 143 15.50 -17.82 7.72
C ARG A 143 15.85 -17.94 6.23
N ALA A 144 16.72 -18.88 5.89
CA ALA A 144 17.08 -19.10 4.48
C ALA A 144 15.87 -19.50 3.63
N ASP A 145 14.98 -20.33 4.18
CA ASP A 145 13.74 -20.69 3.49
C ASP A 145 12.86 -19.46 3.25
N LEU A 146 12.80 -18.57 4.21
CA LEU A 146 12.00 -17.36 4.10
C LEU A 146 12.55 -16.43 3.01
N GLU A 147 13.87 -16.27 2.95
CA GLU A 147 14.50 -15.45 1.92
C GLU A 147 14.33 -16.07 0.53
N LYS A 148 14.41 -17.38 0.45
CA LYS A 148 14.17 -18.09 -0.81
C LYS A 148 12.72 -17.91 -1.28
N PHE A 149 11.78 -17.97 -0.35
CA PHE A 149 10.36 -17.74 -0.65
C PHE A 149 10.11 -16.29 -1.09
N ALA A 150 10.87 -15.36 -0.53
CA ALA A 150 10.76 -13.95 -0.86
C ALA A 150 11.33 -13.61 -2.24
N ALA A 151 12.19 -14.46 -2.77
CA ALA A 151 12.82 -14.21 -4.07
C ALA A 151 11.75 -14.13 -5.17
N GLY A 152 11.86 -13.13 -6.02
CA GLY A 152 10.90 -12.92 -7.11
C GLY A 152 9.62 -12.19 -6.69
N LYS A 153 9.46 -11.89 -5.41
CA LYS A 153 8.33 -11.12 -4.93
C LYS A 153 8.65 -9.62 -4.95
N ALA A 154 7.64 -8.81 -4.67
CA ALA A 154 7.80 -7.36 -4.66
C ALA A 154 7.04 -6.77 -3.49
N LEU A 155 7.62 -5.73 -2.92
CA LEU A 155 7.08 -5.01 -1.78
C LEU A 155 7.20 -3.51 -2.07
N ALA A 156 6.15 -2.76 -1.80
CA ALA A 156 6.21 -1.32 -1.84
C ALA A 156 6.16 -0.78 -0.42
N VAL A 157 7.03 0.17 -0.12
CA VAL A 157 7.00 0.88 1.15
C VAL A 157 6.61 2.33 0.84
N LEU A 158 5.58 2.81 1.49
CA LEU A 158 5.09 4.16 1.28
C LEU A 158 5.43 4.99 2.52
N TYR A 159 6.20 6.04 2.31
CA TYR A 159 6.62 6.95 3.36
C TYR A 159 5.79 8.22 3.25
N PRO A 160 4.79 8.43 4.13
CA PRO A 160 3.98 9.65 4.07
C PRO A 160 4.84 10.89 4.21
N LEU A 161 4.59 11.88 3.37
CA LEU A 161 5.28 13.16 3.43
C LEU A 161 4.55 14.06 4.41
N LEU A 162 5.32 14.79 5.20
CA LEU A 162 4.75 15.73 6.13
C LEU A 162 4.12 16.88 5.34
N GLN A 163 2.90 17.26 5.71
CA GLN A 163 2.24 18.35 5.06
C GLN A 163 2.87 19.67 5.48
N GLY A 164 2.95 20.58 4.52
CA GLY A 164 3.56 21.87 4.82
C GLY A 164 5.05 21.94 4.58
N GLU A 165 5.63 20.87 4.09
CA GLU A 165 7.06 20.83 3.80
C GLU A 165 7.38 20.71 2.34
#